data_63a7c5bdf61855faece760c52d6deb9b
#
_entry.id   63a7c5bdf61855faece760c52d6deb9b
#
_cell.length_a   1.000
_cell.length_b   1.000
_cell.length_c   1.000
_cell.angle_alpha   90.00
_cell.angle_beta   90.00
_cell.angle_gamma   90.00
#
_symmetry.space_group_name_H-M   'P 1'
#
loop_
_entity.id
_entity.type
_entity.pdbx_description
1 polymer ?
#
loop_
_entity_poly.entity_id
_entity_poly.type
_entity_poly.pdbx_seq_one_letter_code
_entity_poly.pdbx_strand_id
1 'polypeptide(L)'
;MSIKKPFIDLPERTNKPRQYGLTNLVDNGLGLVQLKDVLQYGSNFVDIVKLGWASAYISDDLSEKIELLQSFDVQVCFGGMMFEILYIKNKYIEYADWLSDLGVSMVEVSNGSLPINESDKRRMVDYFASRGFTVLSEVGSKDVTLKTPPEEWAKAVCDDMNSGAWKVILEGRADASAGIYRQDGSLQDDIIKAVLDSGVSSNDIIFEAPHKRQMTLFIEQFG
;
A
#
# COMPACT_ATOMS: atom_id res chain seq x y z
N MET A 1 -29.19 6.94 -5.71
CA MET A 1 -29.66 7.99 -4.78
C MET A 1 -29.05 7.72 -3.43
N SER A 2 -28.08 8.49 -2.97
CA SER A 2 -27.44 8.29 -1.66
C SER A 2 -28.43 8.69 -0.56
N ILE A 3 -28.79 7.78 0.31
CA ILE A 3 -29.59 8.10 1.49
C ILE A 3 -28.69 8.93 2.42
N LYS A 4 -28.94 10.23 2.51
CA LYS A 4 -28.30 11.06 3.54
C LYS A 4 -28.61 10.45 4.91
N LYS A 5 -27.61 10.05 5.64
CA LYS A 5 -27.72 9.58 7.04
C LYS A 5 -27.45 10.80 7.95
N PRO A 6 -28.48 11.52 8.39
CA PRO A 6 -28.33 12.88 8.96
C PRO A 6 -27.86 12.92 10.41
N PHE A 7 -27.48 11.79 11.01
CA PHE A 7 -27.24 11.68 12.44
C PHE A 7 -25.78 11.50 12.86
N ILE A 8 -24.88 11.39 11.88
CA ILE A 8 -23.45 11.22 12.14
C ILE A 8 -22.68 12.11 11.17
N ASP A 9 -21.93 13.04 11.71
CA ASP A 9 -20.97 13.82 10.95
C ASP A 9 -19.75 12.92 10.67
N LEU A 10 -19.62 12.51 9.41
CA LEU A 10 -18.44 11.81 8.95
C LEU A 10 -17.42 12.81 8.42
N PRO A 11 -16.12 12.54 8.54
CA PRO A 11 -15.10 13.34 7.87
C PRO A 11 -15.43 13.50 6.39
N GLU A 12 -15.19 14.71 5.87
CA GLU A 12 -15.35 14.94 4.43
C GLU A 12 -14.34 14.09 3.66
N ARG A 13 -14.80 13.41 2.63
CA ARG A 13 -13.97 12.57 1.78
C ARG A 13 -14.16 12.98 0.32
N THR A 14 -13.05 13.05 -0.42
CA THR A 14 -13.09 13.35 -1.86
C THR A 14 -13.80 12.24 -2.64
N ASN A 15 -14.29 12.59 -3.83
CA ASN A 15 -14.87 11.61 -4.76
C ASN A 15 -13.78 10.86 -5.53
N LYS A 16 -14.09 9.64 -5.98
CA LYS A 16 -13.22 8.88 -6.88
C LYS A 16 -13.11 9.56 -8.27
N PRO A 17 -11.96 9.47 -8.94
CA PRO A 17 -10.67 8.89 -8.49
C PRO A 17 -9.97 9.81 -7.47
N ARG A 18 -9.57 9.23 -6.33
CA ARG A 18 -8.92 9.98 -5.25
C ARG A 18 -7.42 10.06 -5.44
N GLN A 19 -6.84 11.18 -4.99
CA GLN A 19 -5.39 11.39 -4.95
C GLN A 19 -4.84 11.31 -3.51
N TYR A 20 -5.70 11.41 -2.51
CA TYR A 20 -5.40 11.31 -1.08
C TYR A 20 -6.62 10.82 -0.30
N GLY A 21 -6.45 10.50 0.97
CA GLY A 21 -7.48 9.82 1.76
C GLY A 21 -7.84 8.46 1.18
N LEU A 22 -6.82 7.74 0.68
CA LEU A 22 -6.98 6.48 -0.04
C LEU A 22 -7.28 5.32 0.92
N THR A 23 -8.15 4.44 0.50
CA THR A 23 -8.30 3.12 1.13
C THR A 23 -7.60 2.07 0.26
N ASN A 24 -6.49 1.55 0.76
CA ASN A 24 -5.75 0.45 0.17
C ASN A 24 -6.12 -0.85 0.93
N LEU A 25 -6.93 -1.69 0.31
CA LEU A 25 -7.37 -2.96 0.88
C LEU A 25 -6.40 -4.06 0.47
N VAL A 26 -5.94 -4.85 1.45
CA VAL A 26 -5.06 -6.00 1.18
C VAL A 26 -5.90 -7.26 0.98
N ASP A 27 -5.81 -7.85 -0.22
CA ASP A 27 -6.39 -9.14 -0.56
C ASP A 27 -5.31 -10.24 -0.43
N ASN A 28 -5.49 -11.11 0.53
CA ASN A 28 -4.60 -12.24 0.81
C ASN A 28 -5.14 -13.58 0.27
N GLY A 29 -6.01 -13.53 -0.74
CA GLY A 29 -6.55 -14.73 -1.39
C GLY A 29 -8.07 -14.84 -1.32
N LEU A 30 -8.81 -13.73 -1.39
CA LEU A 30 -10.26 -13.77 -1.56
C LEU A 30 -10.62 -14.42 -2.91
N GLY A 31 -11.61 -15.30 -2.91
CA GLY A 31 -12.20 -15.80 -4.13
C GLY A 31 -13.07 -14.74 -4.83
N LEU A 32 -13.32 -14.89 -6.13
CA LEU A 32 -14.09 -13.94 -6.95
C LEU A 32 -15.45 -13.58 -6.35
N VAL A 33 -16.17 -14.55 -5.80
CA VAL A 33 -17.51 -14.32 -5.21
C VAL A 33 -17.41 -13.40 -4.00
N GLN A 34 -16.48 -13.67 -3.09
CA GLN A 34 -16.27 -12.85 -1.90
C GLN A 34 -15.79 -11.45 -2.25
N LEU A 35 -14.86 -11.34 -3.20
CA LEU A 35 -14.38 -10.05 -3.68
C LEU A 35 -15.50 -9.23 -4.30
N LYS A 36 -16.35 -9.85 -5.13
CA LYS A 36 -17.53 -9.20 -5.73
C LYS A 36 -18.50 -8.69 -4.66
N ASP A 37 -18.77 -9.48 -3.62
CA ASP A 37 -19.66 -9.09 -2.53
C ASP A 37 -19.08 -7.87 -1.78
N VAL A 38 -17.78 -7.86 -1.50
CA VAL A 38 -17.09 -6.70 -0.89
C VAL A 38 -17.22 -5.46 -1.76
N LEU A 39 -16.99 -5.59 -3.06
CA LEU A 39 -17.05 -4.46 -4.00
C LEU A 39 -18.46 -3.92 -4.20
N GLN A 40 -19.46 -4.79 -4.31
CA GLN A 40 -20.87 -4.37 -4.41
C GLN A 40 -21.32 -3.57 -3.19
N TYR A 41 -20.81 -3.91 -2.01
CA TYR A 41 -21.13 -3.21 -0.77
C TYR A 41 -20.32 -1.92 -0.60
N GLY A 42 -19.03 -1.95 -0.90
CA GLY A 42 -18.08 -0.93 -0.44
C GLY A 42 -17.16 -0.32 -1.49
N SER A 43 -17.34 -0.56 -2.80
CA SER A 43 -16.42 -0.06 -3.82
C SER A 43 -16.22 1.46 -3.80
N ASN A 44 -17.25 2.21 -3.40
CA ASN A 44 -17.13 3.67 -3.24
C ASN A 44 -16.10 4.11 -2.19
N PHE A 45 -15.73 3.21 -1.29
CA PHE A 45 -14.78 3.46 -0.21
C PHE A 45 -13.41 2.83 -0.46
N VAL A 46 -13.26 1.96 -1.46
CA VAL A 46 -12.02 1.28 -1.78
C VAL A 46 -11.40 1.88 -3.03
N ASP A 47 -10.17 2.32 -2.96
CA ASP A 47 -9.45 2.96 -4.06
C ASP A 47 -8.46 1.99 -4.72
N ILE A 48 -7.77 1.21 -3.91
CA ILE A 48 -6.74 0.26 -4.32
C ILE A 48 -7.04 -1.09 -3.66
N VAL A 49 -6.86 -2.17 -4.41
CA VAL A 49 -6.75 -3.52 -3.86
C VAL A 49 -5.35 -4.03 -4.13
N LYS A 50 -4.59 -4.26 -3.06
CA LYS A 50 -3.27 -4.87 -3.08
C LYS A 50 -3.42 -6.38 -3.01
N LEU A 51 -3.00 -7.11 -4.07
CA LEU A 51 -2.89 -8.56 -4.05
C LEU A 51 -1.66 -8.95 -3.23
N GLY A 52 -1.91 -9.25 -1.95
CA GLY A 52 -0.88 -9.50 -0.95
C GLY A 52 -0.31 -10.91 -1.02
N TRP A 53 0.80 -11.15 -0.31
CA TRP A 53 1.42 -12.47 -0.07
C TRP A 53 1.72 -13.26 -1.35
N ALA A 54 2.03 -12.58 -2.45
CA ALA A 54 2.22 -13.18 -3.76
C ALA A 54 0.99 -13.98 -4.28
N SER A 55 -0.21 -13.70 -3.76
CA SER A 55 -1.44 -14.39 -4.16
C SER A 55 -1.72 -14.28 -5.67
N ALA A 56 -1.29 -13.18 -6.29
CA ALA A 56 -1.39 -13.01 -7.75
C ALA A 56 -0.69 -14.13 -8.54
N TYR A 57 0.37 -14.74 -8.02
CA TYR A 57 1.12 -15.78 -8.72
C TYR A 57 0.45 -17.16 -8.66
N ILE A 58 -0.39 -17.39 -7.66
CA ILE A 58 -1.04 -18.68 -7.41
C ILE A 58 -2.54 -18.67 -7.70
N SER A 59 -3.09 -17.53 -8.13
CA SER A 59 -4.51 -17.38 -8.41
C SER A 59 -4.80 -17.85 -9.84
N ASP A 60 -5.61 -18.88 -9.99
CA ASP A 60 -6.05 -19.39 -11.30
C ASP A 60 -7.02 -18.41 -11.99
N ASP A 61 -7.70 -17.55 -11.22
CA ASP A 61 -8.70 -16.58 -11.66
C ASP A 61 -8.18 -15.14 -11.65
N LEU A 62 -6.86 -14.97 -11.82
CA LEU A 62 -6.21 -13.65 -11.69
C LEU A 62 -6.75 -12.61 -12.68
N SER A 63 -6.94 -13.00 -13.95
CA SER A 63 -7.44 -12.08 -14.98
C SER A 63 -8.85 -11.60 -14.67
N GLU A 64 -9.73 -12.53 -14.31
CA GLU A 64 -11.11 -12.22 -13.92
C GLU A 64 -11.18 -11.35 -12.67
N LYS A 65 -10.26 -11.55 -11.73
CA LYS A 65 -10.14 -10.73 -10.53
C LYS A 65 -9.72 -9.29 -10.85
N ILE A 66 -8.76 -9.13 -11.75
CA ILE A 66 -8.32 -7.81 -12.23
C ILE A 66 -9.47 -7.09 -12.95
N GLU A 67 -10.14 -7.75 -13.89
CA GLU A 67 -11.29 -7.20 -14.63
C GLU A 67 -12.42 -6.80 -13.67
N LEU A 68 -12.71 -7.64 -12.68
CA LEU A 68 -13.72 -7.34 -11.67
C LEU A 68 -13.39 -6.07 -10.89
N LEU A 69 -12.16 -5.92 -10.40
CA LEU A 69 -11.71 -4.73 -9.67
C LEU A 69 -11.81 -3.48 -10.52
N GLN A 70 -11.31 -3.54 -11.75
CA GLN A 70 -11.35 -2.41 -12.70
C GLN A 70 -12.78 -2.02 -13.07
N SER A 71 -13.72 -2.97 -13.14
CA SER A 71 -15.13 -2.70 -13.42
C SER A 71 -15.83 -1.90 -12.30
N PHE A 72 -15.24 -1.83 -11.12
CA PHE A 72 -15.69 -1.03 -9.97
C PHE A 72 -14.84 0.23 -9.74
N ASP A 73 -14.04 0.66 -10.71
CA ASP A 73 -13.10 1.77 -10.58
C ASP A 73 -12.14 1.61 -9.40
N VAL A 74 -11.65 0.39 -9.17
CA VAL A 74 -10.67 0.06 -8.13
C VAL A 74 -9.34 -0.29 -8.79
N GLN A 75 -8.27 0.39 -8.37
CA GLN A 75 -6.92 0.13 -8.87
C GLN A 75 -6.40 -1.20 -8.32
N VAL A 76 -5.70 -1.94 -9.16
CA VAL A 76 -5.04 -3.19 -8.76
C VAL A 76 -3.56 -2.93 -8.55
N CYS A 77 -3.06 -3.33 -7.38
CA CYS A 77 -1.65 -3.27 -7.05
C CYS A 77 -1.13 -4.68 -6.70
N PHE A 78 0.01 -5.06 -7.25
CA PHE A 78 0.69 -6.28 -6.79
C PHE A 78 1.61 -5.92 -5.62
N GLY A 79 1.45 -6.66 -4.51
CA GLY A 79 2.14 -6.37 -3.25
C GLY A 79 3.64 -6.61 -3.30
N GLY A 80 4.36 -5.93 -2.41
CA GLY A 80 5.81 -5.89 -2.38
C GLY A 80 6.51 -7.24 -2.22
N MET A 81 5.91 -8.20 -1.52
CA MET A 81 6.50 -9.55 -1.42
C MET A 81 6.71 -10.20 -2.80
N MET A 82 5.77 -10.00 -3.75
CA MET A 82 5.93 -10.48 -5.11
C MET A 82 7.12 -9.80 -5.80
N PHE A 83 7.21 -8.48 -5.66
CA PHE A 83 8.35 -7.72 -6.17
C PHE A 83 9.66 -8.22 -5.56
N GLU A 84 9.76 -8.36 -4.24
CA GLU A 84 10.97 -8.79 -3.55
C GLU A 84 11.46 -10.16 -4.04
N ILE A 85 10.55 -11.14 -4.17
CA ILE A 85 10.86 -12.49 -4.69
C ILE A 85 11.41 -12.41 -6.12
N LEU A 86 10.77 -11.64 -6.99
CA LEU A 86 11.17 -11.55 -8.40
C LEU A 86 12.46 -10.73 -8.57
N TYR A 87 12.66 -9.71 -7.72
CA TYR A 87 13.91 -8.96 -7.69
C TYR A 87 15.11 -9.85 -7.31
N ILE A 88 15.04 -10.62 -6.21
CA ILE A 88 16.11 -11.55 -5.79
C ILE A 88 16.39 -12.60 -6.87
N LYS A 89 15.38 -13.01 -7.62
CA LYS A 89 15.52 -13.94 -8.75
C LYS A 89 16.01 -13.26 -10.04
N ASN A 90 16.29 -11.94 -10.01
CA ASN A 90 16.67 -11.15 -11.17
C ASN A 90 15.63 -11.20 -12.31
N LYS A 91 14.34 -11.18 -11.95
CA LYS A 91 13.17 -11.29 -12.83
C LYS A 91 12.28 -10.05 -12.82
N TYR A 92 12.81 -8.89 -12.39
CA TYR A 92 12.04 -7.65 -12.29
C TYR A 92 11.64 -7.07 -13.66
N ILE A 93 12.39 -7.38 -14.73
CA ILE A 93 12.05 -6.97 -16.11
C ILE A 93 10.82 -7.76 -16.57
N GLU A 94 10.89 -9.08 -16.51
CA GLU A 94 9.78 -9.96 -16.86
C GLU A 94 8.55 -9.70 -15.98
N TYR A 95 8.77 -9.26 -14.76
CA TYR A 95 7.68 -8.84 -13.86
C TYR A 95 7.00 -7.58 -14.36
N ALA A 96 7.74 -6.57 -14.76
CA ALA A 96 7.17 -5.35 -15.33
C ALA A 96 6.39 -5.63 -16.63
N ASP A 97 6.90 -6.51 -17.48
CA ASP A 97 6.23 -6.92 -18.72
C ASP A 97 4.93 -7.68 -18.39
N TRP A 98 4.95 -8.60 -17.44
CA TRP A 98 3.77 -9.34 -16.98
C TRP A 98 2.67 -8.43 -16.41
N LEU A 99 3.05 -7.43 -15.58
CA LEU A 99 2.09 -6.42 -15.11
C LEU A 99 1.43 -5.68 -16.26
N SER A 100 2.22 -5.27 -17.27
CA SER A 100 1.73 -4.57 -18.45
C SER A 100 0.77 -5.43 -19.27
N ASP A 101 1.10 -6.71 -19.48
CA ASP A 101 0.27 -7.68 -20.20
C ASP A 101 -1.08 -7.92 -19.51
N LEU A 102 -1.10 -7.84 -18.19
CA LEU A 102 -2.33 -7.94 -17.37
C LEU A 102 -3.12 -6.63 -17.30
N GLY A 103 -2.62 -5.54 -17.88
CA GLY A 103 -3.24 -4.21 -17.74
C GLY A 103 -3.18 -3.64 -16.32
N VAL A 104 -2.19 -4.08 -15.52
CA VAL A 104 -1.94 -3.57 -14.17
C VAL A 104 -0.90 -2.47 -14.23
N SER A 105 -1.28 -1.24 -13.85
CA SER A 105 -0.43 -0.06 -13.91
C SER A 105 0.16 0.35 -12.57
N MET A 106 -0.14 -0.37 -11.49
CA MET A 106 0.33 -0.04 -10.14
C MET A 106 1.13 -1.20 -9.54
N VAL A 107 2.26 -0.88 -8.94
CA VAL A 107 3.17 -1.85 -8.31
C VAL A 107 3.65 -1.34 -6.95
N GLU A 108 3.79 -2.25 -6.00
CA GLU A 108 4.45 -1.97 -4.73
C GLU A 108 5.91 -2.42 -4.77
N VAL A 109 6.80 -1.52 -4.39
CA VAL A 109 8.26 -1.78 -4.22
C VAL A 109 8.60 -1.73 -2.75
N SER A 110 9.10 -2.83 -2.20
CA SER A 110 9.44 -2.97 -0.78
C SER A 110 10.78 -3.68 -0.58
N ASN A 111 11.27 -3.65 0.65
CA ASN A 111 12.45 -4.40 1.10
C ASN A 111 12.29 -4.89 2.56
N GLY A 112 11.05 -5.04 3.00
CA GLY A 112 10.73 -5.39 4.38
C GLY A 112 10.87 -6.88 4.73
N SER A 113 10.92 -7.78 3.74
CA SER A 113 10.89 -9.23 3.95
C SER A 113 12.16 -9.95 3.48
N LEU A 114 12.79 -9.48 2.40
CA LEU A 114 13.98 -10.09 1.81
C LEU A 114 15.16 -9.09 1.83
N PRO A 115 16.43 -9.59 1.75
CA PRO A 115 17.62 -8.76 1.89
C PRO A 115 17.88 -7.90 0.63
N ILE A 116 17.06 -6.88 0.45
CA ILE A 116 17.21 -5.83 -0.58
C ILE A 116 17.66 -4.57 0.13
N ASN A 117 18.80 -4.01 -0.27
CA ASN A 117 19.28 -2.76 0.34
C ASN A 117 18.53 -1.54 -0.18
N GLU A 118 18.61 -0.43 0.59
CA GLU A 118 17.87 0.80 0.28
C GLU A 118 18.24 1.40 -1.09
N SER A 119 19.49 1.30 -1.52
CA SER A 119 19.90 1.83 -2.83
C SER A 119 19.30 1.04 -3.98
N ASP A 120 19.21 -0.27 -3.85
CA ASP A 120 18.57 -1.13 -4.83
C ASP A 120 17.05 -0.93 -4.87
N LYS A 121 16.41 -0.76 -3.71
CA LYS A 121 15.00 -0.43 -3.62
C LYS A 121 14.70 0.87 -4.37
N ARG A 122 15.43 1.95 -4.08
CA ARG A 122 15.26 3.24 -4.77
C ARG A 122 15.45 3.13 -6.28
N ARG A 123 16.48 2.39 -6.71
CA ARG A 123 16.68 2.14 -8.14
C ARG A 123 15.49 1.42 -8.79
N MET A 124 14.81 0.54 -8.05
CA MET A 124 13.62 -0.14 -8.56
C MET A 124 12.39 0.76 -8.53
N VAL A 125 12.25 1.66 -7.56
CA VAL A 125 11.22 2.71 -7.59
C VAL A 125 11.37 3.55 -8.87
N ASP A 126 12.56 4.08 -9.15
CA ASP A 126 12.86 4.84 -10.37
C ASP A 126 12.63 4.00 -11.64
N TYR A 127 13.05 2.74 -11.64
CA TYR A 127 12.87 1.82 -12.78
C TYR A 127 11.38 1.65 -13.15
N PHE A 128 10.51 1.34 -12.18
CA PHE A 128 9.10 1.17 -12.45
C PHE A 128 8.42 2.49 -12.79
N ALA A 129 8.74 3.58 -12.09
CA ALA A 129 8.22 4.91 -12.39
C ALA A 129 8.58 5.37 -13.80
N SER A 130 9.84 5.18 -14.23
CA SER A 130 10.31 5.53 -15.58
C SER A 130 9.64 4.72 -16.70
N ARG A 131 9.12 3.52 -16.38
CA ARG A 131 8.32 2.69 -17.29
C ARG A 131 6.82 3.04 -17.30
N GLY A 132 6.41 4.06 -16.55
CA GLY A 132 5.04 4.55 -16.52
C GLY A 132 4.13 3.87 -15.48
N PHE A 133 4.69 3.06 -14.57
CA PHE A 133 3.93 2.50 -13.47
C PHE A 133 3.69 3.55 -12.37
N THR A 134 2.53 3.48 -11.74
CA THR A 134 2.28 4.15 -10.47
C THR A 134 2.93 3.33 -9.35
N VAL A 135 3.94 3.88 -8.71
CA VAL A 135 4.72 3.14 -7.71
C VAL A 135 4.25 3.49 -6.31
N LEU A 136 3.84 2.47 -5.55
CA LEU A 136 3.75 2.53 -4.10
C LEU A 136 5.08 2.02 -3.54
N SER A 137 5.73 2.79 -2.67
CA SER A 137 6.90 2.29 -1.96
C SER A 137 6.52 1.97 -0.52
N GLU A 138 7.01 0.87 0.02
CA GLU A 138 6.78 0.49 1.43
C GLU A 138 8.07 0.75 2.23
N VAL A 139 7.95 1.50 3.32
CA VAL A 139 9.03 1.79 4.26
C VAL A 139 8.74 1.14 5.60
N GLY A 140 9.72 0.43 6.11
CA GLY A 140 9.69 -0.25 7.40
C GLY A 140 10.06 -1.72 7.31
N SER A 141 10.52 -2.28 8.42
CA SER A 141 10.87 -3.69 8.51
C SER A 141 9.79 -4.49 9.21
N LYS A 142 9.53 -5.70 8.71
CA LYS A 142 8.70 -6.72 9.36
C LYS A 142 9.41 -7.43 10.51
N ASP A 143 10.72 -7.17 10.67
CA ASP A 143 11.51 -7.73 11.77
C ASP A 143 11.29 -6.93 13.07
N VAL A 144 10.62 -7.55 14.02
CA VAL A 144 10.31 -6.97 15.34
C VAL A 144 11.55 -6.67 16.20
N THR A 145 12.71 -7.19 15.84
CA THR A 145 13.98 -6.98 16.57
C THR A 145 14.70 -5.72 16.11
N LEU A 146 14.39 -5.23 14.92
CA LEU A 146 14.99 -4.03 14.36
C LEU A 146 14.30 -2.78 14.94
N LYS A 147 15.11 -1.90 15.49
CA LYS A 147 14.70 -0.58 15.97
C LYS A 147 15.31 0.47 15.07
N THR A 148 14.54 0.91 14.09
CA THR A 148 14.96 1.97 13.19
C THR A 148 14.61 3.31 13.81
N PRO A 149 15.58 4.25 13.98
CA PRO A 149 15.32 5.58 14.48
C PRO A 149 14.32 6.35 13.62
N PRO A 150 13.47 7.23 14.23
CA PRO A 150 12.48 8.01 13.48
C PRO A 150 13.06 8.83 12.31
N GLU A 151 14.25 9.39 12.46
CA GLU A 151 14.93 10.14 11.41
C GLU A 151 15.33 9.28 10.20
N GLU A 152 15.61 8.00 10.40
CA GLU A 152 15.90 7.08 9.30
C GLU A 152 14.62 6.72 8.53
N TRP A 153 13.48 6.62 9.23
CA TRP A 153 12.17 6.49 8.58
C TRP A 153 11.87 7.70 7.71
N ALA A 154 12.00 8.91 8.27
CA ALA A 154 11.79 10.16 7.53
C ALA A 154 12.69 10.25 6.30
N LYS A 155 13.97 9.89 6.46
CA LYS A 155 14.92 9.87 5.35
C LYS A 155 14.52 8.86 4.27
N ALA A 156 14.15 7.63 4.64
CA ALA A 156 13.75 6.59 3.68
C ALA A 156 12.50 7.01 2.89
N VAL A 157 11.52 7.61 3.55
CA VAL A 157 10.31 8.14 2.90
C VAL A 157 10.67 9.23 1.89
N CYS A 158 11.48 10.22 2.29
CA CYS A 158 11.93 11.29 1.39
C CYS A 158 12.72 10.74 0.19
N ASP A 159 13.61 9.78 0.44
CA ASP A 159 14.44 9.18 -0.62
C ASP A 159 13.57 8.42 -1.64
N ASP A 160 12.56 7.69 -1.19
CA ASP A 160 11.64 6.96 -2.07
C ASP A 160 10.74 7.90 -2.88
N MET A 161 10.21 8.96 -2.26
CA MET A 161 9.46 10.00 -2.97
C MET A 161 10.31 10.68 -4.04
N ASN A 162 11.54 11.03 -3.72
CA ASN A 162 12.49 11.62 -4.67
C ASN A 162 12.88 10.66 -5.81
N SER A 163 12.77 9.36 -5.58
CA SER A 163 13.01 8.32 -6.59
C SER A 163 11.80 8.05 -7.50
N GLY A 164 10.66 8.74 -7.28
CA GLY A 164 9.49 8.65 -8.14
C GLY A 164 8.33 7.82 -7.57
N ALA A 165 8.34 7.47 -6.28
CA ALA A 165 7.17 6.89 -5.64
C ALA A 165 6.00 7.88 -5.66
N TRP A 166 4.81 7.40 -6.04
CA TRP A 166 3.58 8.19 -5.97
C TRP A 166 3.09 8.36 -4.54
N LYS A 167 3.14 7.29 -3.77
CA LYS A 167 2.83 7.29 -2.33
C LYS A 167 3.79 6.36 -1.61
N VAL A 168 3.97 6.62 -0.32
CA VAL A 168 4.75 5.74 0.55
C VAL A 168 3.85 5.08 1.58
N ILE A 169 3.92 3.76 1.68
CA ILE A 169 3.24 2.96 2.70
C ILE A 169 4.17 2.89 3.92
N LEU A 170 3.66 3.23 5.09
CA LEU A 170 4.35 2.96 6.35
C LEU A 170 3.92 1.59 6.87
N GLU A 171 4.89 0.68 6.93
CA GLU A 171 4.70 -0.72 7.36
C GLU A 171 4.14 -0.82 8.77
N GLY A 172 3.10 -1.61 8.95
CA GLY A 172 2.45 -1.83 10.24
C GLY A 172 2.41 -3.30 10.67
N ARG A 173 2.83 -4.23 9.80
CA ARG A 173 2.69 -5.68 9.93
C ARG A 173 1.25 -6.11 10.21
N ALA A 174 0.84 -7.25 9.67
CA ALA A 174 -0.55 -7.74 9.74
C ALA A 174 -1.10 -7.93 11.17
N ASP A 175 -0.25 -8.07 12.16
CA ASP A 175 -0.60 -8.20 13.58
C ASP A 175 -0.33 -6.93 14.42
N ALA A 176 0.07 -5.83 13.76
CA ALA A 176 0.44 -4.56 14.40
C ALA A 176 1.54 -4.71 15.48
N SER A 177 2.53 -5.55 15.24
CA SER A 177 3.61 -5.82 16.19
C SER A 177 4.98 -5.26 15.78
N ALA A 178 5.06 -4.62 14.61
CA ALA A 178 6.29 -4.04 14.06
C ALA A 178 5.98 -2.79 13.23
N GLY A 179 7.01 -2.25 12.60
CA GLY A 179 6.87 -1.07 11.77
C GLY A 179 6.50 0.16 12.59
N ILE A 180 5.40 0.83 12.24
CA ILE A 180 4.90 1.99 12.98
C ILE A 180 4.20 1.64 14.30
N TYR A 181 4.18 0.37 14.69
CA TYR A 181 3.58 -0.08 15.94
C TYR A 181 4.61 -0.70 16.88
N ARG A 182 4.35 -0.57 18.19
CA ARG A 182 5.07 -1.31 19.23
C ARG A 182 4.48 -2.71 19.36
N GLN A 183 5.16 -3.59 20.06
CA GLN A 183 4.70 -4.98 20.27
C GLN A 183 3.34 -5.09 20.96
N ASP A 184 2.90 -4.05 21.69
CA ASP A 184 1.58 -3.98 22.31
C ASP A 184 0.48 -3.41 21.39
N GLY A 185 0.82 -3.15 20.13
CA GLY A 185 -0.06 -2.58 19.11
C GLY A 185 -0.29 -1.08 19.24
N SER A 186 0.41 -0.40 20.16
CA SER A 186 0.37 1.06 20.25
C SER A 186 1.19 1.71 19.13
N LEU A 187 0.74 2.88 18.68
CA LEU A 187 1.41 3.63 17.62
C LEU A 187 2.74 4.21 18.10
N GLN A 188 3.72 4.23 17.24
CA GLN A 188 4.99 4.96 17.42
C GLN A 188 4.83 6.37 16.84
N ASP A 189 4.22 7.27 17.60
CA ASP A 189 3.91 8.64 17.18
C ASP A 189 5.15 9.44 16.76
N ASP A 190 6.30 9.13 17.35
CA ASP A 190 7.59 9.73 17.05
C ASP A 190 8.04 9.45 15.61
N ILE A 191 7.77 8.26 15.08
CA ILE A 191 8.05 7.94 13.67
C ILE A 191 7.17 8.79 12.75
N ILE A 192 5.85 8.80 13.00
CA ILE A 192 4.92 9.56 12.17
C ILE A 192 5.25 11.04 12.21
N LYS A 193 5.54 11.55 13.42
CA LYS A 193 5.94 12.94 13.59
C LYS A 193 7.22 13.26 12.79
N ALA A 194 8.25 12.43 12.87
CA ALA A 194 9.50 12.66 12.14
C ALA A 194 9.27 12.66 10.61
N VAL A 195 8.43 11.75 10.10
CA VAL A 195 8.08 11.71 8.67
C VAL A 195 7.37 13.00 8.25
N LEU A 196 6.39 13.47 9.01
CA LEU A 196 5.66 14.71 8.68
C LEU A 196 6.52 15.95 8.84
N ASP A 197 7.36 16.01 9.88
CA ASP A 197 8.29 17.11 10.12
C ASP A 197 9.38 17.22 9.01
N SER A 198 9.63 16.15 8.25
CA SER A 198 10.55 16.17 7.11
C SER A 198 10.00 16.92 5.88
N GLY A 199 8.75 17.38 5.94
CA GLY A 199 8.07 18.10 4.86
C GLY A 199 7.26 17.22 3.91
N VAL A 200 7.18 15.90 4.17
CA VAL A 200 6.30 15.00 3.42
C VAL A 200 4.86 15.24 3.84
N SER A 201 3.96 15.39 2.87
CA SER A 201 2.54 15.57 3.15
C SER A 201 1.91 14.26 3.64
N SER A 202 1.02 14.33 4.65
CA SER A 202 0.20 13.18 5.04
C SER A 202 -0.63 12.63 3.87
N ASN A 203 -0.94 13.47 2.88
CA ASN A 203 -1.62 13.07 1.65
C ASN A 203 -0.79 12.11 0.80
N ASP A 204 0.52 12.04 0.99
CA ASP A 204 1.42 11.18 0.25
C ASP A 204 1.77 9.89 1.00
N ILE A 205 1.19 9.71 2.17
CA ILE A 205 1.41 8.55 3.04
C ILE A 205 0.17 7.65 3.05
N ILE A 206 0.40 6.34 3.03
CA ILE A 206 -0.58 5.30 3.31
C ILE A 206 -0.15 4.61 4.60
N PHE A 207 -0.99 4.64 5.62
CA PHE A 207 -0.71 3.98 6.89
C PHE A 207 -1.26 2.56 6.87
N GLU A 208 -0.44 1.56 7.13
CA GLU A 208 -0.97 0.22 7.38
C GLU A 208 -1.73 0.20 8.72
N ALA A 209 -2.98 -0.21 8.65
CA ALA A 209 -3.90 -0.23 9.78
C ALA A 209 -4.63 -1.58 9.86
N PRO A 210 -3.99 -2.65 10.38
CA PRO A 210 -4.56 -3.99 10.37
C PRO A 210 -5.77 -4.17 11.30
N HIS A 211 -5.93 -3.29 12.30
CA HIS A 211 -7.03 -3.39 13.27
C HIS A 211 -7.96 -2.17 13.22
N LYS A 212 -9.26 -2.40 13.50
CA LYS A 212 -10.29 -1.36 13.50
C LYS A 212 -9.91 -0.10 14.29
N ARG A 213 -9.28 -0.25 15.47
CA ARG A 213 -8.85 0.88 16.30
C ARG A 213 -7.87 1.79 15.56
N GLN A 214 -6.95 1.20 14.82
CA GLN A 214 -5.94 1.94 14.04
C GLN A 214 -6.57 2.61 12.82
N MET A 215 -7.47 1.91 12.10
CA MET A 215 -8.22 2.49 11.00
C MET A 215 -9.00 3.74 11.46
N THR A 216 -9.70 3.65 12.59
CA THR A 216 -10.44 4.78 13.16
C THR A 216 -9.49 5.93 13.51
N LEU A 217 -8.36 5.63 14.15
CA LEU A 217 -7.37 6.64 14.51
C LEU A 217 -6.87 7.44 13.29
N PHE A 218 -6.48 6.74 12.21
CA PHE A 218 -5.96 7.42 11.03
C PHE A 218 -7.05 8.17 10.26
N ILE A 219 -8.29 7.68 10.22
CA ILE A 219 -9.42 8.41 9.64
C ILE A 219 -9.72 9.69 10.43
N GLU A 220 -9.65 9.65 11.76
CA GLU A 220 -9.88 10.82 12.61
C GLU A 220 -8.76 11.87 12.51
N GLN A 221 -7.52 11.43 12.29
CA GLN A 221 -6.35 12.32 12.24
C GLN A 221 -6.07 12.88 10.83
N PHE A 222 -6.33 12.10 9.79
CA PHE A 222 -5.87 12.42 8.43
C PHE A 222 -6.99 12.39 7.37
N GLY A 223 -8.20 11.94 7.71
CA GLY A 223 -9.35 11.89 6.81
C GLY A 223 -9.57 10.59 6.07
#